data_3abf1c2ec4cc6ec647d6385d030bbe71
#
_entry.id   3abf1c2ec4cc6ec647d6385d030bbe71
#
_cell.length_a   1.000
_cell.length_b   1.000
_cell.length_c   1.000
_cell.angle_alpha   90.00
_cell.angle_beta   90.00
_cell.angle_gamma   90.00
#
_symmetry.space_group_name_H-M   'P 1'
#
loop_
_entity.id
_entity.type
_entity.pdbx_description
1 polymer ?
#
loop_
_entity_poly.entity_id
_entity_poly.type
_entity_poly.pdbx_seq_one_letter_code
_entity_poly.pdbx_strand_id
1 'polypeptide(L)'
;MRTRSLGLGLLAGLALMITACTPGASTAPAGLKIGLVTDVGTLDDKNFNQYSWEGAQDGASKVGGTAKSATSAVSADIAKNIQSFVDQKYDIIVTVGFAAGTDTTKAAKANPTIKFIGVDQGPCVTETGDPDPKFACKGDAKKLLPNYQGIGWKEQQPGYLAGIVAASLSKTGTIGAVGGTASVPAVPNYIAGYVNGAKSVKADIKTVIQYVSAAPDKAAFADAAGGKAFAQQMLAANKSIDVIFQVAGLTGNGVLQAACEANIVAIGVDVDQFISTPETAKCTAVSAEKKLKKNVSDAIVRIKDKKDTGGGLKLDLTTDDVGLSSFHDFESKITADTKSKIDKAIADMKAGTLQACAADNFGNCPVPK
;
A
#
# COMPACT_ATOMS: atom_id res chain seq x y z
N MET A 1 46.12 -39.51 -76.93
CA MET A 1 45.29 -40.34 -77.82
C MET A 1 43.79 -40.13 -77.50
N ARG A 2 43.11 -39.80 -78.61
CA ARG A 2 41.63 -39.82 -78.78
C ARG A 2 40.76 -38.97 -77.81
N THR A 3 40.27 -37.82 -78.20
CA THR A 3 39.23 -37.38 -79.17
C THR A 3 37.81 -37.72 -78.81
N ARG A 4 37.01 -36.69 -78.90
CA ARG A 4 35.60 -36.54 -79.34
C ARG A 4 34.58 -36.40 -78.21
N SER A 5 33.55 -35.63 -78.30
CA SER A 5 33.03 -34.56 -79.16
C SER A 5 31.63 -34.14 -78.62
N LEU A 6 31.34 -32.89 -78.76
CA LEU A 6 30.01 -32.24 -78.91
C LEU A 6 28.74 -32.86 -78.40
N GLY A 7 27.97 -32.07 -77.74
CA GLY A 7 26.54 -32.18 -77.50
C GLY A 7 25.91 -30.83 -77.06
N LEU A 8 25.49 -30.07 -78.06
CA LEU A 8 24.73 -28.79 -77.90
C LEU A 8 23.27 -29.14 -77.52
N GLY A 9 22.82 -28.70 -76.39
CA GLY A 9 21.43 -28.87 -76.00
C GLY A 9 20.89 -27.57 -75.39
N LEU A 10 20.17 -26.81 -76.24
CA LEU A 10 19.44 -25.62 -75.87
C LEU A 10 18.18 -26.02 -75.13
N LEU A 11 18.00 -25.69 -73.85
CA LEU A 11 16.72 -25.79 -73.15
C LEU A 11 16.44 -24.47 -72.42
N ALA A 12 15.44 -23.80 -72.93
CA ALA A 12 14.89 -22.59 -72.32
C ALA A 12 14.26 -22.92 -70.98
N GLY A 13 14.87 -22.48 -69.91
CA GLY A 13 14.33 -22.59 -68.56
C GLY A 13 13.55 -21.35 -68.17
N LEU A 14 12.26 -21.52 -68.03
CA LEU A 14 11.27 -20.57 -67.57
C LEU A 14 11.63 -20.15 -66.11
N ALA A 15 12.06 -18.92 -65.88
CA ALA A 15 12.31 -18.37 -64.54
C ALA A 15 10.97 -18.08 -63.84
N LEU A 16 10.55 -18.98 -62.97
CA LEU A 16 9.49 -18.70 -61.97
C LEU A 16 10.09 -17.73 -60.94
N MET A 17 9.66 -16.47 -60.99
CA MET A 17 9.84 -15.54 -59.88
C MET A 17 8.88 -15.99 -58.74
N ILE A 18 9.45 -16.66 -57.71
CA ILE A 18 8.81 -16.90 -56.45
C ILE A 18 8.92 -15.60 -55.66
N THR A 19 7.89 -14.75 -55.70
CA THR A 19 7.71 -13.64 -54.74
C THR A 19 7.50 -14.26 -53.38
N ALA A 20 8.55 -14.41 -52.56
CA ALA A 20 8.47 -14.73 -51.16
C ALA A 20 7.76 -13.56 -50.45
N CYS A 21 6.45 -13.71 -50.21
CA CYS A 21 5.75 -12.91 -49.22
C CYS A 21 6.38 -13.24 -47.85
N THR A 22 7.31 -12.42 -47.39
CA THR A 22 7.72 -12.37 -45.97
C THR A 22 6.43 -11.98 -45.19
N PRO A 23 5.96 -12.81 -44.26
CA PRO A 23 4.91 -12.37 -43.35
C PRO A 23 5.52 -11.20 -42.58
N GLY A 24 4.98 -10.00 -42.79
CA GLY A 24 5.30 -8.84 -41.96
C GLY A 24 5.11 -9.27 -40.50
N ALA A 25 6.18 -9.29 -39.74
CA ALA A 25 6.08 -9.47 -38.29
C ALA A 25 5.12 -8.37 -37.79
N SER A 26 3.90 -8.75 -37.48
CA SER A 26 2.98 -7.92 -36.75
C SER A 26 3.63 -7.67 -35.38
N THR A 27 4.34 -6.56 -35.26
CA THR A 27 4.77 -6.07 -33.93
C THR A 27 3.48 -5.71 -33.21
N ALA A 28 2.97 -6.62 -32.39
CA ALA A 28 1.97 -6.26 -31.40
C ALA A 28 2.44 -4.97 -30.72
N PRO A 29 1.54 -3.99 -30.51
CA PRO A 29 1.94 -2.77 -29.81
C PRO A 29 2.63 -3.14 -28.53
N ALA A 30 3.83 -2.58 -28.30
CA ALA A 30 4.56 -2.81 -27.06
C ALA A 30 3.64 -2.51 -25.89
N GLY A 31 3.46 -3.49 -24.98
CA GLY A 31 2.59 -3.30 -23.80
C GLY A 31 3.11 -2.17 -22.91
N LEU A 32 2.23 -1.65 -22.05
CA LEU A 32 2.59 -0.56 -21.13
C LEU A 32 3.75 -0.97 -20.21
N LYS A 33 4.70 -0.05 -20.01
CA LYS A 33 5.82 -0.20 -19.06
C LYS A 33 5.45 0.44 -17.74
N ILE A 34 5.35 -0.35 -16.69
CA ILE A 34 5.02 0.09 -15.34
C ILE A 34 6.27 0.01 -14.45
N GLY A 35 6.69 1.14 -13.88
CA GLY A 35 7.74 1.21 -12.86
C GLY A 35 7.13 1.33 -11.48
N LEU A 36 7.69 0.67 -10.46
CA LEU A 36 7.32 0.91 -9.07
C LEU A 36 8.57 1.29 -8.27
N VAL A 37 8.48 2.40 -7.54
CA VAL A 37 9.48 2.86 -6.57
C VAL A 37 8.94 2.62 -5.17
N THR A 38 9.65 1.82 -4.35
CA THR A 38 9.23 1.53 -2.98
C THR A 38 9.43 2.73 -2.07
N ASP A 39 8.69 2.77 -0.96
CA ASP A 39 9.10 3.51 0.23
C ASP A 39 10.40 2.92 0.82
N VAL A 40 10.90 3.49 1.90
CA VAL A 40 12.07 2.94 2.61
C VAL A 40 11.78 1.50 3.03
N GLY A 41 12.61 0.56 2.57
CA GLY A 41 12.47 -0.86 2.88
C GLY A 41 12.69 -1.78 1.68
N THR A 42 12.12 -2.97 1.76
CA THR A 42 12.27 -4.05 0.79
C THR A 42 10.93 -4.45 0.18
N LEU A 43 10.99 -5.22 -0.93
CA LEU A 43 9.79 -5.76 -1.59
C LEU A 43 9.22 -7.00 -0.90
N ASP A 44 9.93 -7.58 0.05
CA ASP A 44 9.52 -8.77 0.79
C ASP A 44 9.20 -8.47 2.27
N ASP A 45 8.70 -7.25 2.52
CA ASP A 45 8.32 -6.80 3.86
C ASP A 45 7.10 -7.52 4.45
N LYS A 46 6.49 -8.41 3.69
CA LYS A 46 5.26 -9.14 4.03
C LYS A 46 4.05 -8.22 4.28
N ASN A 47 4.14 -6.97 3.80
CA ASN A 47 3.18 -5.92 4.08
C ASN A 47 3.10 -4.90 2.94
N PHE A 48 3.29 -3.62 3.23
CA PHE A 48 2.98 -2.44 2.42
C PHE A 48 3.67 -2.41 1.06
N ASN A 49 5.01 -2.56 1.02
CA ASN A 49 5.76 -2.54 -0.24
C ASN A 49 5.48 -3.80 -1.08
N GLN A 50 5.47 -4.98 -0.45
CA GLN A 50 5.21 -6.24 -1.16
C GLN A 50 3.86 -6.21 -1.87
N TYR A 51 2.78 -5.87 -1.15
CA TYR A 51 1.43 -5.90 -1.72
C TYR A 51 1.18 -4.76 -2.72
N SER A 52 1.87 -3.64 -2.58
CA SER A 52 1.88 -2.60 -3.61
C SER A 52 2.58 -3.08 -4.89
N TRP A 53 3.69 -3.80 -4.76
CA TRP A 53 4.40 -4.41 -5.88
C TRP A 53 3.58 -5.50 -6.56
N GLU A 54 2.97 -6.40 -5.81
CA GLU A 54 2.06 -7.41 -6.36
C GLU A 54 0.89 -6.77 -7.10
N GLY A 55 0.38 -5.63 -6.62
CA GLY A 55 -0.64 -4.84 -7.32
C GLY A 55 -0.15 -4.27 -8.65
N ALA A 56 1.10 -3.79 -8.69
CA ALA A 56 1.69 -3.30 -9.93
C ALA A 56 1.91 -4.43 -10.95
N GLN A 57 2.33 -5.62 -10.52
CA GLN A 57 2.46 -6.80 -11.36
C GLN A 57 1.10 -7.29 -11.91
N ASP A 58 0.09 -7.37 -11.04
CA ASP A 58 -1.25 -7.77 -11.42
C ASP A 58 -1.88 -6.78 -12.41
N GLY A 59 -1.74 -5.48 -12.14
CA GLY A 59 -2.19 -4.42 -13.05
C GLY A 59 -1.48 -4.49 -14.40
N ALA A 60 -0.15 -4.66 -14.40
CA ALA A 60 0.63 -4.83 -15.63
C ALA A 60 0.13 -6.01 -16.45
N SER A 61 -0.11 -7.16 -15.81
CA SER A 61 -0.65 -8.36 -16.47
C SER A 61 -2.02 -8.09 -17.12
N LYS A 62 -2.93 -7.44 -16.39
CA LYS A 62 -4.29 -7.11 -16.87
C LYS A 62 -4.29 -6.19 -18.09
N VAL A 63 -3.31 -5.30 -18.21
CA VAL A 63 -3.21 -4.37 -19.35
C VAL A 63 -2.29 -4.85 -20.46
N GLY A 64 -1.76 -6.08 -20.38
CA GLY A 64 -0.80 -6.63 -21.36
C GLY A 64 0.55 -5.91 -21.33
N GLY A 65 0.94 -5.38 -20.17
CA GLY A 65 2.18 -4.64 -19.95
C GLY A 65 3.22 -5.42 -19.19
N THR A 66 4.26 -4.72 -18.77
CA THR A 66 5.36 -5.27 -17.94
C THR A 66 5.60 -4.37 -16.73
N ALA A 67 5.96 -4.95 -15.58
CA ALA A 67 6.32 -4.20 -14.39
C ALA A 67 7.78 -4.42 -13.99
N LYS A 68 8.44 -3.35 -13.51
CA LYS A 68 9.76 -3.40 -12.84
C LYS A 68 9.73 -2.54 -11.59
N SER A 69 10.53 -2.91 -10.60
CA SER A 69 10.64 -2.18 -9.34
C SER A 69 12.04 -1.63 -9.10
N ALA A 70 12.10 -0.56 -8.33
CA ALA A 70 13.33 0.00 -7.75
C ALA A 70 13.09 0.19 -6.25
N THR A 71 13.97 -0.39 -5.42
CA THR A 71 13.89 -0.27 -3.97
C THR A 71 14.65 0.95 -3.47
N SER A 72 14.12 1.59 -2.44
CA SER A 72 14.73 2.77 -1.80
C SER A 72 15.25 2.38 -0.41
N ALA A 73 16.56 2.34 -0.25
CA ALA A 73 17.19 2.04 1.05
C ALA A 73 17.03 3.20 2.03
N VAL A 74 17.00 4.42 1.50
CA VAL A 74 16.76 5.67 2.23
C VAL A 74 15.87 6.60 1.41
N SER A 75 15.20 7.55 2.03
CA SER A 75 14.30 8.48 1.33
C SER A 75 14.98 9.27 0.20
N ALA A 76 16.29 9.53 0.29
CA ALA A 76 17.05 10.21 -0.78
C ALA A 76 17.15 9.40 -2.10
N ASP A 77 16.91 8.09 -2.05
CA ASP A 77 16.93 7.24 -3.25
C ASP A 77 15.66 7.39 -4.08
N ILE A 78 14.55 7.83 -3.48
CA ILE A 78 13.23 7.88 -4.13
C ILE A 78 13.27 8.74 -5.39
N ALA A 79 13.73 9.98 -5.29
CA ALA A 79 13.81 10.88 -6.46
C ALA A 79 14.66 10.31 -7.58
N LYS A 80 15.80 9.69 -7.27
CA LYS A 80 16.72 9.05 -8.22
C LYS A 80 16.06 7.85 -8.91
N ASN A 81 15.35 7.02 -8.14
CA ASN A 81 14.64 5.86 -8.66
C ASN A 81 13.49 6.26 -9.59
N ILE A 82 12.72 7.31 -9.23
CA ILE A 82 11.71 7.89 -10.11
C ILE A 82 12.34 8.37 -11.41
N GLN A 83 13.43 9.15 -11.33
CA GLN A 83 14.11 9.68 -12.50
C GLN A 83 14.63 8.57 -13.43
N SER A 84 15.13 7.46 -12.87
CA SER A 84 15.57 6.31 -13.65
C SER A 84 14.46 5.71 -14.52
N PHE A 85 13.21 5.64 -14.01
CA PHE A 85 12.07 5.19 -14.81
C PHE A 85 11.63 6.24 -15.83
N VAL A 86 11.70 7.52 -15.50
CA VAL A 86 11.46 8.64 -16.45
C VAL A 86 12.42 8.56 -17.64
N ASP A 87 13.73 8.43 -17.40
CA ASP A 87 14.77 8.35 -18.42
C ASP A 87 14.60 7.12 -19.34
N GLN A 88 14.11 6.01 -18.78
CA GLN A 88 13.79 4.77 -19.51
C GLN A 88 12.44 4.81 -20.21
N LYS A 89 11.72 5.94 -20.18
CA LYS A 89 10.42 6.17 -20.83
C LYS A 89 9.38 5.13 -20.40
N TYR A 90 9.16 5.01 -19.09
CA TYR A 90 8.05 4.25 -18.56
C TYR A 90 6.73 5.01 -18.76
N ASP A 91 5.64 4.27 -19.02
CA ASP A 91 4.32 4.86 -19.27
C ASP A 91 3.62 5.22 -17.96
N ILE A 92 3.81 4.38 -16.93
CA ILE A 92 3.21 4.52 -15.60
C ILE A 92 4.31 4.35 -14.55
N ILE A 93 4.39 5.27 -13.60
CA ILE A 93 5.29 5.16 -12.44
C ILE A 93 4.43 5.15 -11.17
N VAL A 94 4.49 4.05 -10.44
CA VAL A 94 3.88 3.89 -9.12
C VAL A 94 4.93 4.25 -8.07
N THR A 95 4.59 5.15 -7.17
CA THR A 95 5.46 5.52 -6.04
C THR A 95 4.74 5.16 -4.74
N VAL A 96 5.44 4.46 -3.85
CA VAL A 96 4.86 3.91 -2.64
C VAL A 96 5.25 4.76 -1.44
N GLY A 97 4.28 5.06 -0.57
CA GLY A 97 4.48 5.71 0.71
C GLY A 97 4.37 7.24 0.69
N PHE A 98 3.95 7.79 1.83
CA PHE A 98 3.76 9.23 2.05
C PHE A 98 5.03 10.05 1.76
N ALA A 99 6.21 9.53 2.15
CA ALA A 99 7.48 10.22 1.97
C ALA A 99 7.82 10.49 0.50
N ALA A 100 7.33 9.67 -0.43
CA ALA A 100 7.55 9.84 -1.87
C ALA A 100 6.72 10.98 -2.49
N GLY A 101 5.70 11.50 -1.80
CA GLY A 101 4.71 12.42 -2.38
C GLY A 101 5.30 13.70 -2.97
N THR A 102 6.31 14.29 -2.32
CA THR A 102 6.99 15.50 -2.82
C THR A 102 7.72 15.24 -4.14
N ASP A 103 8.47 14.14 -4.22
CA ASP A 103 9.25 13.81 -5.41
C ASP A 103 8.35 13.32 -6.55
N THR A 104 7.27 12.61 -6.24
CA THR A 104 6.24 12.25 -7.20
C THR A 104 5.58 13.48 -7.80
N THR A 105 5.24 14.49 -7.00
CA THR A 105 4.66 15.76 -7.45
C THR A 105 5.59 16.49 -8.41
N LYS A 106 6.89 16.61 -8.06
CA LYS A 106 7.91 17.21 -8.94
C LYS A 106 8.04 16.47 -10.27
N ALA A 107 8.13 15.15 -10.21
CA ALA A 107 8.27 14.30 -11.38
C ALA A 107 7.03 14.38 -12.30
N ALA A 108 5.83 14.36 -11.74
CA ALA A 108 4.58 14.48 -12.48
C ALA A 108 4.46 15.84 -13.19
N LYS A 109 4.83 16.92 -12.52
CA LYS A 109 4.85 18.28 -13.10
C LYS A 109 5.84 18.37 -14.27
N ALA A 110 7.02 17.78 -14.12
CA ALA A 110 8.06 17.82 -15.14
C ALA A 110 7.79 16.88 -16.33
N ASN A 111 6.95 15.85 -16.17
CA ASN A 111 6.73 14.81 -17.17
C ASN A 111 5.23 14.58 -17.42
N PRO A 112 4.51 15.51 -18.07
CA PRO A 112 3.06 15.48 -18.20
C PRO A 112 2.53 14.31 -19.06
N THR A 113 3.37 13.65 -19.83
CA THR A 113 3.02 12.48 -20.66
C THR A 113 3.11 11.15 -19.92
N ILE A 114 3.83 11.11 -18.79
CA ILE A 114 3.95 9.93 -17.93
C ILE A 114 2.81 9.98 -16.89
N LYS A 115 2.20 8.84 -16.60
CA LYS A 115 1.19 8.72 -15.55
C LYS A 115 1.83 8.33 -14.23
N PHE A 116 1.43 8.99 -13.14
CA PHE A 116 1.92 8.72 -11.80
C PHE A 116 0.79 8.22 -10.90
N ILE A 117 1.07 7.17 -10.15
CA ILE A 117 0.18 6.64 -9.10
C ILE A 117 0.94 6.73 -7.78
N GLY A 118 0.39 7.46 -6.82
CA GLY A 118 0.97 7.56 -5.47
C GLY A 118 0.18 6.75 -4.46
N VAL A 119 0.81 5.79 -3.80
CA VAL A 119 0.22 4.93 -2.76
C VAL A 119 0.44 5.60 -1.39
N ASP A 120 -0.60 5.75 -0.59
CA ASP A 120 -0.63 6.58 0.63
C ASP A 120 -0.24 8.03 0.37
N GLN A 121 -0.62 8.55 -0.79
CA GLN A 121 -0.33 9.93 -1.19
C GLN A 121 -1.62 10.66 -1.55
N GLY A 122 -1.67 11.94 -1.17
CA GLY A 122 -2.64 12.89 -1.69
C GLY A 122 -1.85 14.04 -2.32
N PRO A 123 -1.95 14.28 -3.64
CA PRO A 123 -1.24 15.39 -4.27
C PRO A 123 -1.59 16.71 -3.59
N CYS A 124 -0.64 17.26 -2.85
CA CYS A 124 -0.77 18.53 -2.15
C CYS A 124 0.13 19.56 -2.83
N VAL A 125 -0.49 20.51 -3.52
CA VAL A 125 0.21 21.44 -4.38
C VAL A 125 -0.14 22.91 -4.05
N THR A 126 0.82 23.78 -4.36
CA THR A 126 0.61 25.23 -4.42
C THR A 126 -0.30 25.59 -5.61
N GLU A 127 -0.73 26.83 -5.72
CA GLU A 127 -1.50 27.34 -6.86
C GLU A 127 -0.77 27.23 -8.21
N THR A 128 0.55 27.02 -8.17
CA THR A 128 1.40 26.80 -9.37
C THR A 128 1.68 25.34 -9.67
N GLY A 129 1.14 24.40 -8.87
CA GLY A 129 1.34 22.97 -9.06
C GLY A 129 2.66 22.42 -8.51
N ASP A 130 3.42 23.23 -7.74
CA ASP A 130 4.60 22.75 -7.02
C ASP A 130 4.19 22.02 -5.74
N PRO A 131 5.01 21.10 -5.21
CA PRO A 131 4.76 20.52 -3.90
C PRO A 131 4.60 21.62 -2.84
N ASP A 132 3.58 21.51 -2.00
CA ASP A 132 3.37 22.48 -0.92
C ASP A 132 4.05 22.00 0.37
N PRO A 133 5.20 22.58 0.77
CA PRO A 133 5.93 22.13 1.96
C PRO A 133 5.21 22.47 3.26
N LYS A 134 4.19 23.34 3.21
CA LYS A 134 3.35 23.73 4.36
C LYS A 134 2.06 22.91 4.45
N PHE A 135 1.83 22.01 3.50
CA PHE A 135 0.60 21.22 3.39
C PHE A 135 -0.69 22.08 3.45
N ALA A 136 -0.64 23.32 2.95
CA ALA A 136 -1.83 24.14 2.82
C ALA A 136 -2.71 23.73 1.63
N CYS A 137 -2.13 23.02 0.64
CA CYS A 137 -2.78 22.41 -0.52
C CYS A 137 -3.76 23.32 -1.26
N LYS A 138 -3.36 24.59 -1.51
CA LYS A 138 -4.23 25.61 -2.13
C LYS A 138 -4.48 25.39 -3.61
N GLY A 139 -3.61 24.64 -4.29
CA GLY A 139 -3.74 24.34 -5.72
C GLY A 139 -4.72 23.21 -5.98
N ASP A 140 -5.43 23.28 -7.10
CA ASP A 140 -6.27 22.20 -7.60
C ASP A 140 -5.37 21.15 -8.29
N ALA A 141 -4.91 20.16 -7.54
CA ALA A 141 -4.02 19.12 -8.04
C ALA A 141 -4.62 18.35 -9.22
N LYS A 142 -5.93 18.18 -9.28
CA LYS A 142 -6.60 17.50 -10.39
C LYS A 142 -6.46 18.26 -11.72
N LYS A 143 -6.47 19.59 -11.68
CA LYS A 143 -6.26 20.45 -12.84
C LYS A 143 -4.79 20.65 -13.16
N LEU A 144 -3.96 20.85 -12.15
CA LEU A 144 -2.54 21.21 -12.29
C LEU A 144 -1.68 19.99 -12.62
N LEU A 145 -2.03 18.80 -12.14
CA LEU A 145 -1.33 17.54 -12.34
C LEU A 145 -2.31 16.43 -12.75
N PRO A 146 -2.96 16.53 -13.92
CA PRO A 146 -3.96 15.55 -14.37
C PRO A 146 -3.37 14.14 -14.63
N ASN A 147 -2.06 14.05 -14.69
CA ASN A 147 -1.30 12.83 -14.85
C ASN A 147 -0.86 12.18 -13.52
N TYR A 148 -1.23 12.75 -12.37
CA TYR A 148 -0.90 12.19 -11.05
C TYR A 148 -2.16 11.89 -10.24
N GLN A 149 -2.39 10.61 -9.95
CA GLN A 149 -3.44 10.14 -9.06
C GLN A 149 -2.86 9.59 -7.77
N GLY A 150 -3.15 10.23 -6.66
CA GLY A 150 -2.87 9.71 -5.33
C GLY A 150 -3.97 8.75 -4.88
N ILE A 151 -3.60 7.67 -4.22
CA ILE A 151 -4.49 6.71 -3.57
C ILE A 151 -4.25 6.79 -2.06
N GLY A 152 -5.26 7.21 -1.32
CA GLY A 152 -5.28 7.23 0.13
C GLY A 152 -6.51 6.49 0.65
N TRP A 153 -6.48 6.08 1.89
CA TRP A 153 -7.58 5.38 2.54
C TRP A 153 -8.09 6.14 3.76
N LYS A 154 -9.22 5.73 4.29
CA LYS A 154 -9.71 6.15 5.60
C LYS A 154 -9.30 5.12 6.64
N GLU A 155 -8.01 5.10 6.98
CA GLU A 155 -7.38 4.11 7.86
C GLU A 155 -8.02 4.06 9.25
N GLN A 156 -8.61 5.17 9.71
CA GLN A 156 -9.35 5.22 10.96
C GLN A 156 -10.54 4.26 10.99
N GLN A 157 -11.11 3.90 9.84
CA GLN A 157 -12.26 2.99 9.78
C GLN A 157 -11.86 1.55 10.15
N PRO A 158 -10.91 0.90 9.45
CA PRO A 158 -10.46 -0.43 9.87
C PRO A 158 -9.76 -0.39 11.23
N GLY A 159 -9.09 0.70 11.60
CA GLY A 159 -8.59 0.93 12.95
C GLY A 159 -9.68 0.84 14.00
N TYR A 160 -10.84 1.49 13.78
CA TYR A 160 -11.99 1.45 14.69
C TYR A 160 -12.52 0.01 14.88
N LEU A 161 -12.67 -0.72 13.79
CA LEU A 161 -13.11 -2.11 13.84
C LEU A 161 -12.12 -2.99 14.62
N ALA A 162 -10.82 -2.80 14.40
CA ALA A 162 -9.76 -3.48 15.15
C ALA A 162 -9.80 -3.13 16.66
N GLY A 163 -10.16 -1.89 17.00
CA GLY A 163 -10.36 -1.45 18.38
C GLY A 163 -11.51 -2.19 19.07
N ILE A 164 -12.64 -2.40 18.38
CA ILE A 164 -13.76 -3.22 18.89
C ILE A 164 -13.26 -4.63 19.21
N VAL A 165 -12.50 -5.25 18.31
CA VAL A 165 -11.93 -6.60 18.52
C VAL A 165 -10.98 -6.60 19.71
N ALA A 166 -10.07 -5.63 19.81
CA ALA A 166 -9.12 -5.54 20.91
C ALA A 166 -9.81 -5.44 22.28
N ALA A 167 -10.78 -4.54 22.41
CA ALA A 167 -11.52 -4.36 23.66
C ALA A 167 -12.33 -5.61 24.05
N SER A 168 -12.83 -6.34 23.06
CA SER A 168 -13.59 -7.58 23.28
C SER A 168 -12.69 -8.76 23.71
N LEU A 169 -11.44 -8.79 23.26
CA LEU A 169 -10.46 -9.84 23.58
C LEU A 169 -9.66 -9.53 24.86
N SER A 170 -9.54 -8.25 25.22
CA SER A 170 -8.76 -7.83 26.39
C SER A 170 -9.40 -8.28 27.69
N LYS A 171 -8.64 -9.01 28.51
CA LYS A 171 -9.01 -9.48 29.85
C LYS A 171 -8.61 -8.48 30.94
N THR A 172 -7.52 -7.76 30.75
CA THR A 172 -6.99 -6.79 31.71
C THR A 172 -7.65 -5.41 31.60
N GLY A 173 -8.26 -5.11 30.45
CA GLY A 173 -8.75 -3.78 30.12
C GLY A 173 -7.62 -2.80 29.77
N THR A 174 -6.45 -3.30 29.39
CA THR A 174 -5.31 -2.48 28.93
C THR A 174 -4.83 -3.00 27.57
N ILE A 175 -4.86 -2.15 26.57
CA ILE A 175 -4.42 -2.48 25.20
C ILE A 175 -3.29 -1.57 24.77
N GLY A 176 -2.41 -2.07 23.89
CA GLY A 176 -1.28 -1.34 23.35
C GLY A 176 -1.45 -1.01 21.86
N ALA A 177 -0.72 0.01 21.41
CA ALA A 177 -0.48 0.23 19.99
C ALA A 177 0.97 0.72 19.77
N VAL A 178 1.61 0.18 18.73
CA VAL A 178 2.95 0.60 18.28
C VAL A 178 2.83 1.14 16.87
N GLY A 179 3.08 2.43 16.70
CA GLY A 179 3.17 3.09 15.39
C GLY A 179 4.62 3.25 14.94
N GLY A 180 4.87 3.24 13.64
CA GLY A 180 6.19 3.55 13.10
C GLY A 180 6.59 5.00 13.43
N THR A 181 5.79 5.96 13.01
CA THR A 181 5.96 7.39 13.33
C THR A 181 4.61 8.12 13.27
N ALA A 182 4.47 9.17 14.10
CA ALA A 182 3.29 10.03 14.05
C ALA A 182 3.30 11.02 12.86
N SER A 183 4.44 11.18 12.17
CA SER A 183 4.57 12.11 11.04
C SER A 183 3.98 11.59 9.72
N VAL A 184 3.63 10.31 9.63
CA VAL A 184 2.94 9.70 8.49
C VAL A 184 1.46 9.59 8.81
N PRO A 185 0.56 10.35 8.15
CA PRO A 185 -0.85 10.48 8.54
C PRO A 185 -1.63 9.16 8.69
N ALA A 186 -1.33 8.16 7.86
CA ALA A 186 -1.96 6.85 7.95
C ALA A 186 -1.79 6.19 9.33
N VAL A 187 -0.61 6.38 9.96
CA VAL A 187 -0.29 5.74 11.24
C VAL A 187 -1.16 6.26 12.39
N PRO A 188 -1.19 7.58 12.70
CA PRO A 188 -2.09 8.11 13.72
C PRO A 188 -3.57 7.91 13.38
N ASN A 189 -3.96 7.87 12.08
CA ASN A 189 -5.34 7.60 11.68
C ASN A 189 -5.78 6.20 12.12
N TYR A 190 -5.00 5.16 11.82
CA TYR A 190 -5.26 3.79 12.31
C TYR A 190 -5.36 3.74 13.83
N ILE A 191 -4.40 4.35 14.54
CA ILE A 191 -4.34 4.32 16.01
C ILE A 191 -5.50 5.09 16.64
N ALA A 192 -5.87 6.25 16.09
CA ALA A 192 -7.03 7.01 16.57
C ALA A 192 -8.32 6.22 16.41
N GLY A 193 -8.54 5.60 15.26
CA GLY A 193 -9.65 4.69 15.05
C GLY A 193 -9.65 3.56 16.09
N TYR A 194 -8.51 2.90 16.27
CA TYR A 194 -8.35 1.81 17.24
C TYR A 194 -8.73 2.21 18.66
N VAL A 195 -8.27 3.35 19.15
CA VAL A 195 -8.63 3.87 20.47
C VAL A 195 -10.12 4.15 20.56
N ASN A 196 -10.70 4.82 19.56
CA ASN A 196 -12.12 5.16 19.57
C ASN A 196 -13.01 3.91 19.50
N GLY A 197 -12.65 2.94 18.66
CA GLY A 197 -13.36 1.67 18.57
C GLY A 197 -13.30 0.88 19.88
N ALA A 198 -12.15 0.84 20.55
CA ALA A 198 -12.01 0.19 21.83
C ALA A 198 -12.85 0.88 22.93
N LYS A 199 -12.82 2.21 22.99
CA LYS A 199 -13.63 2.99 23.95
C LYS A 199 -15.13 2.87 23.69
N SER A 200 -15.56 2.60 22.46
CA SER A 200 -16.99 2.35 22.17
C SER A 200 -17.52 1.05 22.77
N VAL A 201 -16.65 0.09 23.02
CA VAL A 201 -16.98 -1.20 23.67
C VAL A 201 -16.81 -1.12 25.17
N LYS A 202 -15.70 -0.49 25.62
CA LYS A 202 -15.34 -0.37 27.03
C LYS A 202 -14.79 1.02 27.30
N ALA A 203 -15.60 1.92 27.83
CA ALA A 203 -15.30 3.34 27.97
C ALA A 203 -14.07 3.62 28.85
N ASP A 204 -13.78 2.76 29.82
CA ASP A 204 -12.68 2.85 30.77
C ASP A 204 -11.41 2.08 30.33
N ILE A 205 -11.40 1.53 29.11
CA ILE A 205 -10.24 0.80 28.59
C ILE A 205 -9.01 1.69 28.56
N LYS A 206 -7.91 1.17 29.08
CA LYS A 206 -6.63 1.88 29.09
C LYS A 206 -5.89 1.62 27.78
N THR A 207 -5.32 2.67 27.21
CA THR A 207 -4.53 2.58 25.98
C THR A 207 -3.10 3.04 26.22
N VAL A 208 -2.12 2.24 25.82
CA VAL A 208 -0.69 2.59 25.85
C VAL A 208 -0.23 2.69 24.41
N ILE A 209 0.15 3.89 23.97
CA ILE A 209 0.51 4.16 22.57
C ILE A 209 1.94 4.66 22.52
N GLN A 210 2.75 4.06 21.67
CA GLN A 210 4.13 4.47 21.44
C GLN A 210 4.47 4.47 19.95
N TYR A 211 5.41 5.33 19.57
CA TYR A 211 5.96 5.42 18.22
C TYR A 211 7.43 5.08 18.23
N VAL A 212 7.87 4.27 17.25
CA VAL A 212 9.26 3.77 17.19
C VAL A 212 10.23 4.90 16.86
N SER A 213 9.86 5.80 15.96
CA SER A 213 10.70 6.92 15.51
C SER A 213 9.90 8.21 15.39
N ALA A 214 10.60 9.34 15.45
CA ALA A 214 10.02 10.66 15.16
C ALA A 214 9.92 10.93 13.65
N ALA A 215 10.67 10.20 12.81
CA ALA A 215 10.75 10.37 11.37
C ALA A 215 10.32 9.09 10.61
N PRO A 216 9.90 9.21 9.33
CA PRO A 216 9.61 8.07 8.47
C PRO A 216 10.92 7.45 7.94
N ASP A 217 11.70 6.85 8.83
CA ASP A 217 13.01 6.28 8.56
C ASP A 217 12.98 4.74 8.61
N LYS A 218 14.17 4.13 8.46
CA LYS A 218 14.34 2.68 8.53
C LYS A 218 13.84 2.11 9.86
N ALA A 219 14.09 2.78 10.99
CA ALA A 219 13.65 2.30 12.30
C ALA A 219 12.12 2.25 12.38
N ALA A 220 11.42 3.25 11.81
CA ALA A 220 9.98 3.32 11.80
C ALA A 220 9.32 2.16 11.04
N PHE A 221 9.87 1.76 9.87
CA PHE A 221 9.14 0.90 8.93
C PHE A 221 9.92 -0.29 8.35
N ALA A 222 11.24 -0.38 8.55
CA ALA A 222 12.08 -1.37 7.86
C ALA A 222 13.09 -2.10 8.78
N ASP A 223 12.79 -2.20 10.09
CA ASP A 223 13.64 -2.84 11.09
C ASP A 223 12.84 -3.77 12.02
N ALA A 224 12.58 -5.00 11.58
CA ALA A 224 11.83 -5.97 12.37
C ALA A 224 12.51 -6.31 13.72
N ALA A 225 13.84 -6.38 13.75
CA ALA A 225 14.58 -6.66 15.00
C ALA A 225 14.44 -5.51 16.00
N GLY A 226 14.57 -4.26 15.52
CA GLY A 226 14.34 -3.06 16.34
C GLY A 226 12.90 -2.98 16.83
N GLY A 227 11.92 -3.28 15.96
CA GLY A 227 10.50 -3.32 16.33
C GLY A 227 10.19 -4.35 17.40
N LYS A 228 10.81 -5.53 17.32
CA LYS A 228 10.68 -6.56 18.36
C LYS A 228 11.24 -6.08 19.71
N ALA A 229 12.45 -5.54 19.71
CA ALA A 229 13.09 -5.03 20.93
C ALA A 229 12.27 -3.89 21.56
N PHE A 230 11.74 -2.99 20.73
CA PHE A 230 10.88 -1.88 21.16
C PHE A 230 9.60 -2.39 21.84
N ALA A 231 8.90 -3.35 21.21
CA ALA A 231 7.69 -3.92 21.78
C ALA A 231 7.97 -4.70 23.08
N GLN A 232 9.09 -5.44 23.17
CA GLN A 232 9.50 -6.13 24.40
C GLN A 232 9.70 -5.14 25.55
N GLN A 233 10.36 -3.98 25.30
CA GLN A 233 10.54 -2.92 26.31
C GLN A 233 9.18 -2.33 26.73
N MET A 234 8.29 -2.02 25.77
CA MET A 234 6.95 -1.52 26.06
C MET A 234 6.14 -2.48 26.93
N LEU A 235 6.15 -3.78 26.61
CA LEU A 235 5.45 -4.82 27.36
C LEU A 235 6.08 -5.05 28.75
N ALA A 236 7.39 -4.97 28.89
CA ALA A 236 8.07 -5.07 30.18
C ALA A 236 7.70 -3.91 31.13
N ALA A 237 7.57 -2.70 30.57
CA ALA A 237 7.16 -1.50 31.30
C ALA A 237 5.65 -1.49 31.64
N ASN A 238 4.83 -2.18 30.86
CA ASN A 238 3.35 -2.16 30.95
C ASN A 238 2.79 -3.59 30.89
N LYS A 239 3.01 -4.36 31.95
CA LYS A 239 2.65 -5.78 32.05
C LYS A 239 1.15 -6.07 31.95
N SER A 240 0.31 -5.03 32.04
CA SER A 240 -1.15 -5.14 31.87
C SER A 240 -1.58 -5.19 30.40
N ILE A 241 -0.71 -4.88 29.43
CA ILE A 241 -1.07 -4.97 28.01
C ILE A 241 -1.26 -6.44 27.66
N ASP A 242 -2.47 -6.80 27.19
CA ASP A 242 -2.81 -8.16 26.76
C ASP A 242 -3.30 -8.25 25.31
N VAL A 243 -3.46 -7.10 24.66
CA VAL A 243 -3.69 -6.97 23.20
C VAL A 243 -2.82 -5.84 22.68
N ILE A 244 -2.12 -6.06 21.55
CA ILE A 244 -1.27 -5.02 20.93
C ILE A 244 -1.56 -4.91 19.43
N PHE A 245 -1.73 -3.68 18.96
CA PHE A 245 -1.89 -3.34 17.54
C PHE A 245 -0.60 -2.75 17.00
N GLN A 246 -0.11 -3.25 15.87
CA GLN A 246 1.05 -2.70 15.18
C GLN A 246 0.65 -1.89 13.94
N VAL A 247 1.28 -0.75 13.72
CA VAL A 247 1.13 0.11 12.55
C VAL A 247 2.51 0.63 12.13
N ALA A 248 3.40 -0.28 11.73
CA ALA A 248 4.82 0.01 11.53
C ALA A 248 5.48 -0.83 10.41
N GLY A 249 4.72 -1.27 9.40
CA GLY A 249 5.28 -2.01 8.26
C GLY A 249 6.13 -3.22 8.67
N LEU A 250 7.32 -3.40 8.07
CA LEU A 250 8.24 -4.49 8.43
C LEU A 250 8.69 -4.42 9.91
N THR A 251 8.90 -3.22 10.46
CA THR A 251 9.18 -3.04 11.90
C THR A 251 8.06 -3.62 12.76
N GLY A 252 6.80 -3.49 12.31
CA GLY A 252 5.63 -4.05 12.95
C GLY A 252 5.59 -5.59 12.97
N ASN A 253 6.22 -6.28 12.01
CA ASN A 253 6.34 -7.73 12.06
C ASN A 253 7.13 -8.16 13.31
N GLY A 254 8.13 -7.38 13.73
CA GLY A 254 8.83 -7.58 15.00
C GLY A 254 7.93 -7.39 16.21
N VAL A 255 6.99 -6.43 16.17
CA VAL A 255 6.00 -6.22 17.23
C VAL A 255 5.09 -7.45 17.36
N LEU A 256 4.62 -8.03 16.24
CA LEU A 256 3.84 -9.27 16.25
C LEU A 256 4.63 -10.43 16.88
N GLN A 257 5.93 -10.56 16.56
CA GLN A 257 6.79 -11.58 17.17
C GLN A 257 6.90 -11.40 18.69
N ALA A 258 7.13 -10.17 19.17
CA ALA A 258 7.19 -9.88 20.60
C ALA A 258 5.87 -10.21 21.32
N ALA A 259 4.73 -9.90 20.71
CA ALA A 259 3.42 -10.25 21.23
C ALA A 259 3.23 -11.77 21.35
N CYS A 260 3.62 -12.52 20.30
CA CYS A 260 3.56 -13.98 20.31
C CYS A 260 4.45 -14.60 21.41
N GLU A 261 5.63 -14.08 21.63
CA GLU A 261 6.54 -14.53 22.69
C GLU A 261 6.01 -14.21 24.09
N ALA A 262 5.31 -13.07 24.22
CA ALA A 262 4.67 -12.68 25.47
C ALA A 262 3.31 -13.40 25.70
N ASN A 263 2.85 -14.24 24.77
CA ASN A 263 1.55 -14.91 24.80
C ASN A 263 0.36 -13.95 24.95
N ILE A 264 0.44 -12.79 24.30
CA ILE A 264 -0.65 -11.82 24.21
C ILE A 264 -1.24 -11.80 22.79
N VAL A 265 -2.42 -11.21 22.65
CA VAL A 265 -3.08 -11.07 21.35
C VAL A 265 -2.41 -9.97 20.53
N ALA A 266 -2.17 -10.24 19.26
CA ALA A 266 -1.69 -9.27 18.29
C ALA A 266 -2.77 -8.91 17.26
N ILE A 267 -2.72 -7.67 16.77
CA ILE A 267 -3.52 -7.19 15.65
C ILE A 267 -2.58 -6.67 14.57
N GLY A 268 -2.79 -7.15 13.35
CA GLY A 268 -2.02 -6.77 12.17
C GLY A 268 -2.57 -5.55 11.45
N VAL A 269 -1.84 -5.06 10.43
CA VAL A 269 -2.20 -3.88 9.65
C VAL A 269 -1.98 -4.08 8.15
N ASP A 270 -2.66 -3.30 7.34
CA ASP A 270 -2.57 -3.17 5.89
C ASP A 270 -3.03 -4.41 5.10
N VAL A 271 -2.60 -5.59 5.51
CA VAL A 271 -2.88 -6.86 4.83
C VAL A 271 -3.24 -7.93 5.86
N ASP A 272 -3.75 -9.07 5.41
CA ASP A 272 -4.00 -10.22 6.29
C ASP A 272 -2.67 -10.82 6.79
N GLN A 273 -2.22 -10.38 7.96
CA GLN A 273 -0.94 -10.80 8.54
C GLN A 273 -0.99 -12.21 9.16
N PHE A 274 -2.15 -12.81 9.33
CA PHE A 274 -2.23 -14.24 9.59
C PHE A 274 -1.64 -15.05 8.42
N ILE A 275 -1.89 -14.59 7.19
CA ILE A 275 -1.39 -15.24 5.98
C ILE A 275 0.04 -14.78 5.65
N SER A 276 0.30 -13.47 5.69
CA SER A 276 1.59 -12.93 5.23
C SER A 276 2.74 -13.12 6.21
N THR A 277 2.44 -13.33 7.52
CA THR A 277 3.42 -13.61 8.58
C THR A 277 3.03 -14.86 9.36
N PRO A 278 3.09 -16.07 8.75
CA PRO A 278 2.59 -17.31 9.33
C PRO A 278 3.28 -17.68 10.66
N GLU A 279 4.49 -17.22 10.90
CA GLU A 279 5.21 -17.42 12.17
C GLU A 279 4.54 -16.75 13.36
N THR A 280 3.69 -15.73 13.14
CA THR A 280 2.92 -15.01 14.16
C THR A 280 1.42 -15.29 14.10
N ALA A 281 0.97 -16.16 13.21
CA ALA A 281 -0.44 -16.46 12.98
C ALA A 281 -1.16 -16.88 14.27
N LYS A 282 -0.54 -17.72 15.10
CA LYS A 282 -1.13 -18.22 16.36
C LYS A 282 -1.54 -17.14 17.36
N CYS A 283 -1.00 -15.93 17.27
CA CYS A 283 -1.32 -14.80 18.16
C CYS A 283 -2.00 -13.65 17.43
N THR A 284 -2.01 -13.62 16.09
CA THR A 284 -2.64 -12.58 15.28
C THR A 284 -4.13 -12.85 15.14
N ALA A 285 -4.94 -12.06 15.85
CA ALA A 285 -6.39 -12.27 15.89
C ALA A 285 -7.11 -11.78 14.63
N VAL A 286 -6.63 -10.70 14.06
CA VAL A 286 -7.20 -10.03 12.88
C VAL A 286 -6.20 -8.97 12.39
N SER A 287 -6.36 -8.53 11.16
CA SER A 287 -5.63 -7.37 10.63
C SER A 287 -6.60 -6.26 10.21
N ALA A 288 -6.23 -5.00 10.49
CA ALA A 288 -6.90 -3.82 9.96
C ALA A 288 -6.40 -3.57 8.53
N GLU A 289 -7.17 -3.97 7.53
CA GLU A 289 -6.71 -4.02 6.14
C GLU A 289 -7.02 -2.75 5.35
N LYS A 290 -6.15 -2.48 4.36
CA LYS A 290 -6.44 -1.70 3.15
C LYS A 290 -6.06 -2.55 1.93
N LYS A 291 -6.90 -2.53 0.89
CA LYS A 291 -6.78 -3.45 -0.25
C LYS A 291 -5.71 -3.00 -1.25
N LEU A 292 -4.44 -2.92 -0.78
CA LEU A 292 -3.29 -2.39 -1.52
C LEU A 292 -3.14 -2.98 -2.92
N LYS A 293 -3.01 -4.31 -3.01
CA LYS A 293 -2.85 -5.02 -4.29
C LYS A 293 -3.97 -4.70 -5.28
N LYS A 294 -5.22 -4.78 -4.82
CA LYS A 294 -6.40 -4.46 -5.63
C LYS A 294 -6.35 -3.02 -6.13
N ASN A 295 -6.12 -2.06 -5.25
CA ASN A 295 -6.25 -0.65 -5.58
C ASN A 295 -5.13 -0.14 -6.49
N VAL A 296 -3.90 -0.64 -6.34
CA VAL A 296 -2.80 -0.35 -7.27
C VAL A 296 -3.08 -0.95 -8.65
N SER A 297 -3.51 -2.22 -8.70
CA SER A 297 -3.91 -2.87 -9.95
C SER A 297 -5.04 -2.12 -10.66
N ASP A 298 -6.10 -1.78 -9.94
CA ASP A 298 -7.25 -1.06 -10.48
C ASP A 298 -6.85 0.35 -10.99
N ALA A 299 -5.90 1.02 -10.35
CA ALA A 299 -5.39 2.32 -10.81
C ALA A 299 -4.68 2.20 -12.18
N ILE A 300 -3.88 1.16 -12.37
CA ILE A 300 -3.21 0.88 -13.65
C ILE A 300 -4.25 0.59 -14.75
N VAL A 301 -5.26 -0.22 -14.43
CA VAL A 301 -6.36 -0.53 -15.38
C VAL A 301 -7.15 0.74 -15.73
N ARG A 302 -7.46 1.60 -14.76
CA ARG A 302 -8.14 2.90 -15.03
C ARG A 302 -7.35 3.77 -15.99
N ILE A 303 -6.01 3.82 -15.86
CA ILE A 303 -5.14 4.57 -16.79
C ILE A 303 -5.24 3.97 -18.20
N LYS A 304 -5.15 2.65 -18.34
CA LYS A 304 -5.31 1.97 -19.65
C LYS A 304 -6.64 2.29 -20.30
N ASP A 305 -7.72 2.32 -19.50
CA ASP A 305 -9.08 2.61 -19.92
C ASP A 305 -9.37 4.11 -20.13
N LYS A 306 -8.38 4.98 -19.88
CA LYS A 306 -8.53 6.46 -19.91
C LYS A 306 -9.62 6.96 -18.94
N LYS A 307 -9.76 6.30 -17.79
CA LYS A 307 -10.68 6.62 -16.69
C LYS A 307 -9.99 7.22 -15.47
N ASP A 308 -8.67 7.45 -15.55
CA ASP A 308 -7.92 8.14 -14.51
C ASP A 308 -8.30 9.62 -14.46
N THR A 309 -8.40 10.16 -13.25
CA THR A 309 -8.94 11.52 -13.05
C THR A 309 -7.91 12.52 -12.54
N GLY A 310 -6.70 12.10 -12.21
CA GLY A 310 -5.76 12.92 -11.43
C GLY A 310 -6.30 13.27 -10.03
N GLY A 311 -5.48 13.93 -9.22
CA GLY A 311 -5.84 14.32 -7.85
C GLY A 311 -5.85 13.15 -6.86
N GLY A 312 -6.38 13.40 -5.65
CA GLY A 312 -6.44 12.40 -4.58
C GLY A 312 -7.71 11.56 -4.64
N LEU A 313 -7.55 10.24 -4.52
CA LEU A 313 -8.63 9.29 -4.30
C LEU A 313 -8.64 8.90 -2.81
N LYS A 314 -9.78 8.97 -2.15
CA LYS A 314 -9.97 8.50 -0.78
C LYS A 314 -10.88 7.28 -0.79
N LEU A 315 -10.30 6.14 -0.45
CA LEU A 315 -10.96 4.84 -0.42
C LEU A 315 -11.39 4.51 1.01
N ASP A 316 -12.53 3.85 1.15
CA ASP A 316 -13.11 3.59 2.47
C ASP A 316 -14.00 2.33 2.48
N LEU A 317 -14.77 2.15 3.56
CA LEU A 317 -15.74 1.06 3.69
C LEU A 317 -16.85 1.09 2.65
N THR A 318 -17.22 2.26 2.10
CA THR A 318 -18.29 2.35 1.09
C THR A 318 -17.87 1.74 -0.25
N THR A 319 -16.58 1.75 -0.54
CA THR A 319 -15.96 1.14 -1.73
C THR A 319 -15.41 -0.26 -1.47
N ASP A 320 -15.54 -0.76 -0.24
CA ASP A 320 -15.00 -2.05 0.21
C ASP A 320 -13.47 -2.17 0.06
N ASP A 321 -12.77 -1.04 0.21
CA ASP A 321 -11.32 -0.96 0.03
C ASP A 321 -10.55 -0.93 1.35
N VAL A 322 -11.27 -0.91 2.48
CA VAL A 322 -10.74 -1.09 3.84
C VAL A 322 -11.65 -2.02 4.64
N GLY A 323 -11.13 -2.63 5.70
CA GLY A 323 -11.93 -3.50 6.56
C GLY A 323 -11.08 -4.29 7.54
N LEU A 324 -11.62 -5.41 7.98
CA LEU A 324 -10.88 -6.42 8.76
C LEU A 324 -10.60 -7.64 7.88
N SER A 325 -9.47 -8.30 8.14
CA SER A 325 -9.23 -9.66 7.65
C SER A 325 -10.21 -10.66 8.28
N SER A 326 -10.17 -11.91 7.83
CA SER A 326 -10.80 -13.02 8.56
C SER A 326 -10.19 -13.16 9.96
N PHE A 327 -10.97 -13.72 10.89
CA PHE A 327 -10.51 -13.98 12.26
C PHE A 327 -9.72 -15.29 12.40
N HIS A 328 -9.69 -16.12 11.36
CA HIS A 328 -8.93 -17.37 11.30
C HIS A 328 -9.08 -18.21 12.60
N ASP A 329 -7.97 -18.54 13.26
CA ASP A 329 -7.94 -19.34 14.49
C ASP A 329 -8.61 -18.65 15.69
N PHE A 330 -8.89 -17.35 15.58
CA PHE A 330 -9.61 -16.59 16.60
C PHE A 330 -11.13 -16.56 16.39
N GLU A 331 -11.66 -17.13 15.30
CA GLU A 331 -13.10 -17.10 14.97
C GLU A 331 -13.98 -17.54 16.14
N SER A 332 -13.59 -18.61 16.84
CA SER A 332 -14.32 -19.11 18.01
C SER A 332 -14.23 -18.22 19.26
N LYS A 333 -13.27 -17.29 19.30
CA LYS A 333 -13.09 -16.34 20.40
C LYS A 333 -13.85 -15.03 20.18
N ILE A 334 -14.29 -14.78 18.94
CA ILE A 334 -15.09 -13.59 18.59
C ILE A 334 -16.56 -13.91 18.80
N THR A 335 -17.13 -13.33 19.86
CA THR A 335 -18.53 -13.59 20.23
C THR A 335 -19.51 -13.02 19.21
N ALA A 336 -20.75 -13.52 19.21
CA ALA A 336 -21.83 -12.97 18.39
C ALA A 336 -22.09 -11.48 18.69
N ASP A 337 -21.95 -11.06 19.96
CA ASP A 337 -22.06 -9.65 20.37
C ASP A 337 -20.95 -8.80 19.74
N THR A 338 -19.69 -9.29 19.73
CA THR A 338 -18.58 -8.60 19.08
C THR A 338 -18.81 -8.44 17.57
N LYS A 339 -19.26 -9.51 16.89
CA LYS A 339 -19.59 -9.47 15.45
C LYS A 339 -20.71 -8.46 15.18
N SER A 340 -21.77 -8.47 15.98
CA SER A 340 -22.87 -7.51 15.86
C SER A 340 -22.41 -6.06 16.03
N LYS A 341 -21.48 -5.78 16.95
CA LYS A 341 -20.88 -4.43 17.12
C LYS A 341 -20.06 -4.02 15.91
N ILE A 342 -19.30 -4.94 15.33
CA ILE A 342 -18.52 -4.70 14.11
C ILE A 342 -19.45 -4.39 12.94
N ASP A 343 -20.48 -5.23 12.70
CA ASP A 343 -21.44 -5.06 11.62
C ASP A 343 -22.20 -3.73 11.75
N LYS A 344 -22.61 -3.39 12.97
CA LYS A 344 -23.25 -2.10 13.25
C LYS A 344 -22.30 -0.93 12.97
N ALA A 345 -21.05 -1.00 13.40
CA ALA A 345 -20.08 0.06 13.15
C ALA A 345 -19.81 0.24 11.65
N ILE A 346 -19.72 -0.86 10.88
CA ILE A 346 -19.58 -0.81 9.42
C ILE A 346 -20.79 -0.13 8.78
N ALA A 347 -22.02 -0.53 9.18
CA ALA A 347 -23.25 0.05 8.65
C ALA A 347 -23.33 1.55 8.96
N ASP A 348 -23.06 1.93 10.20
CA ASP A 348 -23.11 3.33 10.66
C ASP A 348 -22.05 4.20 9.97
N MET A 349 -20.81 3.69 9.76
CA MET A 349 -19.76 4.40 9.02
C MET A 349 -20.10 4.53 7.53
N LYS A 350 -20.68 3.50 6.91
CA LYS A 350 -21.18 3.57 5.52
C LYS A 350 -22.31 4.57 5.36
N ALA A 351 -23.19 4.68 6.35
CA ALA A 351 -24.29 5.64 6.39
C ALA A 351 -23.85 7.05 6.78
N GLY A 352 -22.60 7.24 7.25
CA GLY A 352 -22.08 8.53 7.72
C GLY A 352 -22.59 8.95 9.11
N THR A 353 -23.29 8.09 9.84
CA THR A 353 -23.81 8.34 11.19
C THR A 353 -22.77 8.10 12.27
N LEU A 354 -21.71 7.33 11.97
CA LEU A 354 -20.56 7.11 12.83
C LEU A 354 -19.30 7.63 12.14
N GLN A 355 -18.56 8.50 12.83
CA GLN A 355 -17.22 8.89 12.45
C GLN A 355 -16.21 8.15 13.32
N ALA A 356 -15.29 7.40 12.71
CA ALA A 356 -14.26 6.66 13.43
C ALA A 356 -13.29 7.57 14.22
N CYS A 357 -13.15 8.84 13.80
CA CYS A 357 -12.45 9.91 14.51
C CYS A 357 -13.00 11.28 14.08
N ALA A 358 -12.72 12.32 14.87
CA ALA A 358 -12.91 13.71 14.47
C ALA A 358 -11.72 14.16 13.59
N ALA A 359 -11.77 13.81 12.31
CA ALA A 359 -10.71 14.17 11.37
C ALA A 359 -10.70 15.67 11.05
N ASP A 360 -9.50 16.22 10.83
CA ASP A 360 -9.34 17.57 10.28
C ASP A 360 -9.74 17.64 8.78
N ASN A 361 -9.62 18.83 8.17
CA ASN A 361 -9.94 19.03 6.76
C ASN A 361 -9.07 18.23 5.79
N PHE A 362 -7.95 17.68 6.25
CA PHE A 362 -7.05 16.82 5.48
C PHE A 362 -7.26 15.32 5.75
N GLY A 363 -8.20 14.98 6.65
CA GLY A 363 -8.50 13.63 7.05
C GLY A 363 -7.57 13.06 8.13
N ASN A 364 -6.77 13.91 8.80
CA ASN A 364 -5.92 13.47 9.89
C ASN A 364 -6.72 13.39 11.19
N CYS A 365 -6.55 12.28 11.90
CA CYS A 365 -7.24 12.02 13.17
C CYS A 365 -6.34 12.35 14.37
N PRO A 366 -6.79 13.19 15.31
CA PRO A 366 -6.09 13.29 16.58
C PRO A 366 -6.22 11.96 17.33
N VAL A 367 -5.09 11.43 17.80
CA VAL A 367 -5.09 10.23 18.65
C VAL A 367 -5.60 10.64 20.03
N PRO A 368 -6.70 10.06 20.54
CA PRO A 368 -7.22 10.37 21.86
C PRO A 368 -6.21 10.00 22.96
N LYS A 369 -6.06 10.87 23.95
CA LYS A 369 -5.18 10.65 25.12
C LYS A 369 -5.77 9.63 26.08
#